data_6580bebc0463c5478468f3de722a674d
#
_entry.id   6580bebc0463c5478468f3de722a674d
#
_cell.length_a   1.000
_cell.length_b   1.000
_cell.length_c   1.000
_cell.angle_alpha   90.00
_cell.angle_beta   90.00
_cell.angle_gamma   90.00
#
_symmetry.space_group_name_H-M   'P 1'
#
loop_
_entity.id
_entity.type
_entity.pdbx_description
1 polymer ?
#
loop_
_entity_poly.entity_id
_entity_poly.type
_entity_poly.pdbx_seq_one_letter_code
_entity_poly.pdbx_strand_id
1 'polypeptide(L)'
;MPRLLLLLPTTTYRGEAFIEAARLVHVSVTIGMEWAPEGLPVPSGDVLLLDVRHPQAAAQTVVEFARDHPIDAVIGVDDVTAVAAAAVAEAVGLPHNSVASVTAARNKQQMRELLSGQGIPVPRHRVFPLNSDPREFAKQVVYPCVVKPLILSASCGVIRANDEEEFMGVFRRVGALLTNLGLVARDEQARWILVEDFVPGIEVALEGLLTQGALQPLAIFDKPDPLNGPFFEETIYVTPSRLPSDVQQNIIACAERTAQALGLREGPVHGEFRVNAQGVWVIELAARSIGGHCSRTLDFASGMSLEELILRHALRMPIPPLTRQEQAAGVMMLPIPYAGRLSEVRGQAEAMAVPGVVELTITAEPGDELVPLPEGTRYLGFLLARGTRPEEVERSLRDAHRRLTVVISAATPTSPNSSPSAPQSRAMSF
;
A
#
# COMPACT_ATOMS: atom_id res chain seq x y z
N MET A 1 27.92 5.84 -14.13
CA MET A 1 27.18 5.18 -13.06
C MET A 1 25.72 5.28 -13.45
N PRO A 2 24.92 4.21 -13.44
CA PRO A 2 23.50 4.28 -13.76
C PRO A 2 22.77 5.26 -12.82
N ARG A 3 21.75 5.94 -13.34
CA ARG A 3 20.93 6.89 -12.57
C ARG A 3 19.50 6.40 -12.49
N LEU A 4 18.99 6.30 -11.27
CA LEU A 4 17.60 6.06 -10.93
C LEU A 4 16.89 7.38 -10.67
N LEU A 5 15.73 7.58 -11.27
CA LEU A 5 14.75 8.55 -10.79
C LEU A 5 13.76 7.83 -9.88
N LEU A 6 13.81 8.15 -8.59
CA LEU A 6 12.94 7.59 -7.55
C LEU A 6 11.84 8.61 -7.22
N LEU A 7 10.59 8.31 -7.58
CA LEU A 7 9.46 9.18 -7.28
C LEU A 7 8.89 8.84 -5.90
N LEU A 8 8.95 9.80 -4.99
CA LEU A 8 8.48 9.68 -3.62
C LEU A 8 7.31 10.62 -3.36
N PRO A 9 6.23 10.17 -2.71
CA PRO A 9 5.29 11.10 -2.10
C PRO A 9 5.99 11.80 -0.93
N THR A 10 5.49 12.96 -0.57
CA THR A 10 6.09 13.80 0.48
C THR A 10 6.14 13.11 1.85
N THR A 11 5.22 12.18 2.08
CA THR A 11 5.12 11.40 3.33
C THR A 11 5.24 9.92 3.03
N THR A 12 6.46 9.37 3.03
CA THR A 12 6.68 7.93 2.83
C THR A 12 7.80 7.42 3.73
N TYR A 13 7.57 6.27 4.33
CA TYR A 13 8.60 5.51 5.06
C TYR A 13 9.43 4.59 4.14
N ARG A 14 9.11 4.57 2.83
CA ARG A 14 9.69 3.59 1.88
C ARG A 14 10.96 4.10 1.20
N GLY A 15 11.18 5.40 1.18
CA GLY A 15 12.28 6.02 0.44
C GLY A 15 13.66 5.55 0.88
N GLU A 16 13.87 5.44 2.18
CA GLU A 16 15.17 5.07 2.77
C GLU A 16 15.64 3.69 2.28
N ALA A 17 14.75 2.68 2.27
CA ALA A 17 15.10 1.33 1.83
C ALA A 17 15.54 1.27 0.35
N PHE A 18 14.91 2.06 -0.51
CA PHE A 18 15.33 2.18 -1.92
C PHE A 18 16.66 2.93 -2.08
N ILE A 19 16.90 3.98 -1.29
CA ILE A 19 18.16 4.73 -1.30
C ILE A 19 19.31 3.85 -0.84
N GLU A 20 19.11 3.08 0.24
CA GLU A 20 20.12 2.15 0.73
C GLU A 20 20.39 1.03 -0.28
N ALA A 21 19.35 0.44 -0.88
CA ALA A 21 19.50 -0.54 -1.94
C ALA A 21 20.30 0.02 -3.15
N ALA A 22 20.01 1.27 -3.55
CA ALA A 22 20.75 1.93 -4.64
C ALA A 22 22.24 2.12 -4.31
N ARG A 23 22.54 2.46 -3.04
CA ARG A 23 23.93 2.57 -2.56
C ARG A 23 24.67 1.24 -2.66
N LEU A 24 24.03 0.14 -2.25
CA LEU A 24 24.62 -1.21 -2.32
C LEU A 24 24.94 -1.65 -3.74
N VAL A 25 24.14 -1.26 -4.72
CA VAL A 25 24.35 -1.59 -6.15
C VAL A 25 25.05 -0.49 -6.94
N HIS A 26 25.60 0.53 -6.29
CA HIS A 26 26.34 1.63 -6.90
C HIS A 26 25.55 2.39 -7.98
N VAL A 27 24.30 2.77 -7.66
CA VAL A 27 23.40 3.54 -8.51
C VAL A 27 23.24 4.95 -7.96
N SER A 28 23.35 5.97 -8.83
CA SER A 28 23.01 7.34 -8.45
C SER A 28 21.49 7.50 -8.36
N VAL A 29 21.02 8.19 -7.33
CA VAL A 29 19.58 8.43 -7.14
C VAL A 29 19.28 9.91 -7.32
N THR A 30 18.32 10.21 -8.19
CA THR A 30 17.62 11.50 -8.22
C THR A 30 16.25 11.28 -7.62
N ILE A 31 15.87 12.08 -6.61
CA ILE A 31 14.55 12.00 -5.98
C ILE A 31 13.61 13.00 -6.65
N GLY A 32 12.48 12.48 -7.18
CA GLY A 32 11.38 13.30 -7.68
C GLY A 32 10.27 13.40 -6.63
N MET A 33 9.89 14.61 -6.22
CA MET A 33 8.85 14.85 -5.20
C MET A 33 8.20 16.22 -5.34
N GLU A 34 7.02 16.40 -4.73
CA GLU A 34 6.28 17.67 -4.84
C GLU A 34 6.99 18.85 -4.15
N TRP A 35 7.66 18.60 -3.03
CA TRP A 35 8.51 19.56 -2.31
C TRP A 35 9.57 18.81 -1.52
N ALA A 36 10.72 19.44 -1.31
CA ALA A 36 11.85 18.84 -0.61
C ALA A 36 11.81 19.19 0.88
N PRO A 37 11.60 18.23 1.80
CA PRO A 37 11.75 18.45 3.22
C PRO A 37 13.23 18.68 3.60
N GLU A 38 13.46 19.37 4.70
CA GLU A 38 14.81 19.51 5.28
C GLU A 38 15.31 18.13 5.76
N GLY A 39 16.59 17.85 5.54
CA GLY A 39 17.24 16.64 6.05
C GLY A 39 17.12 15.40 5.16
N LEU A 40 16.77 15.54 3.89
CA LEU A 40 16.83 14.42 2.95
C LEU A 40 18.23 13.76 2.91
N PRO A 41 18.32 12.41 2.87
CA PRO A 41 19.61 11.70 2.89
C PRO A 41 20.34 11.70 1.52
N VAL A 42 20.05 12.68 0.67
CA VAL A 42 20.68 12.87 -0.64
C VAL A 42 21.14 14.32 -0.78
N PRO A 43 22.20 14.58 -1.59
CA PRO A 43 22.63 15.94 -1.90
C PRO A 43 21.47 16.76 -2.51
N SER A 44 21.40 18.04 -2.18
CA SER A 44 20.33 18.94 -2.67
C SER A 44 20.26 19.03 -4.21
N GLY A 45 21.36 18.78 -4.92
CA GLY A 45 21.40 18.70 -6.40
C GLY A 45 20.78 17.44 -7.01
N ASP A 46 20.45 16.45 -6.18
CA ASP A 46 19.83 15.19 -6.62
C ASP A 46 18.32 15.17 -6.32
N VAL A 47 17.70 16.31 -6.03
CA VAL A 47 16.26 16.45 -5.83
C VAL A 47 15.65 17.22 -7.00
N LEU A 48 14.65 16.64 -7.64
CA LEU A 48 13.86 17.23 -8.72
C LEU A 48 12.42 17.46 -8.23
N LEU A 49 11.99 18.72 -8.22
CA LEU A 49 10.61 19.06 -7.85
C LEU A 49 9.67 18.72 -9.00
N LEU A 50 8.68 17.86 -8.72
CA LEU A 50 7.74 17.30 -9.68
C LEU A 50 6.32 17.31 -9.13
N ASP A 51 5.38 17.75 -9.93
CA ASP A 51 3.96 17.55 -9.64
C ASP A 51 3.52 16.13 -10.06
N VAL A 52 3.67 15.17 -9.14
CA VAL A 52 3.34 13.76 -9.37
C VAL A 52 1.85 13.51 -9.60
N ARG A 53 0.98 14.48 -9.29
CA ARG A 53 -0.47 14.40 -9.53
C ARG A 53 -0.85 14.74 -10.96
N HIS A 54 0.06 15.43 -11.68
CA HIS A 54 -0.08 15.74 -13.09
C HIS A 54 0.99 15.00 -13.90
N PRO A 55 0.79 13.70 -14.22
CA PRO A 55 1.80 12.84 -14.80
C PRO A 55 2.47 13.37 -16.06
N GLN A 56 1.71 14.05 -16.92
CA GLN A 56 2.23 14.66 -18.16
C GLN A 56 3.15 15.84 -17.89
N ALA A 57 2.81 16.69 -16.91
CA ALA A 57 3.65 17.82 -16.51
C ALA A 57 4.95 17.29 -15.84
N ALA A 58 4.85 16.29 -14.98
CA ALA A 58 6.02 15.63 -14.41
C ALA A 58 6.92 15.05 -15.50
N ALA A 59 6.34 14.39 -16.51
CA ALA A 59 7.09 13.81 -17.62
C ALA A 59 7.84 14.89 -18.42
N GLN A 60 7.22 16.04 -18.72
CA GLN A 60 7.87 17.14 -19.40
C GLN A 60 9.08 17.69 -18.64
N THR A 61 8.92 17.92 -17.33
CA THR A 61 10.02 18.38 -16.47
C THR A 61 11.18 17.38 -16.46
N VAL A 62 10.89 16.08 -16.41
CA VAL A 62 11.93 15.04 -16.43
C VAL A 62 12.60 14.93 -17.78
N VAL A 63 11.89 15.07 -18.90
CA VAL A 63 12.50 15.09 -20.24
C VAL A 63 13.51 16.22 -20.37
N GLU A 64 13.22 17.40 -19.84
CA GLU A 64 14.16 18.52 -19.81
C GLU A 64 15.38 18.22 -18.94
N PHE A 65 15.18 17.72 -17.75
CA PHE A 65 16.25 17.32 -16.84
C PHE A 65 17.15 16.21 -17.42
N ALA A 66 16.57 15.23 -18.09
CA ALA A 66 17.29 14.08 -18.65
C ALA A 66 18.23 14.44 -19.81
N ARG A 67 18.14 15.63 -20.41
CA ARG A 67 19.07 16.12 -21.45
C ARG A 67 20.49 16.24 -20.92
N ASP A 68 20.63 16.72 -19.68
CA ASP A 68 21.93 16.92 -19.04
C ASP A 68 22.26 15.80 -18.02
N HIS A 69 21.22 15.08 -17.56
CA HIS A 69 21.29 14.04 -16.54
C HIS A 69 20.57 12.77 -17.01
N PRO A 70 21.18 11.96 -17.87
CA PRO A 70 20.54 10.74 -18.39
C PRO A 70 20.01 9.84 -17.26
N ILE A 71 18.78 9.34 -17.45
CA ILE A 71 18.07 8.48 -16.51
C ILE A 71 17.99 7.08 -17.11
N ASP A 72 18.38 6.06 -16.34
CA ASP A 72 18.40 4.66 -16.76
C ASP A 72 17.20 3.86 -16.24
N ALA A 73 16.54 4.32 -15.15
CA ALA A 73 15.32 3.73 -14.62
C ALA A 73 14.45 4.76 -13.88
N VAL A 74 13.14 4.50 -13.84
CA VAL A 74 12.16 5.29 -13.07
C VAL A 74 11.35 4.34 -12.19
N ILE A 75 11.25 4.64 -10.90
CA ILE A 75 10.46 3.87 -9.94
C ILE A 75 9.55 4.81 -9.15
N GLY A 76 8.25 4.50 -9.12
CA GLY A 76 7.29 5.07 -8.18
C GLY A 76 7.08 4.11 -7.02
N VAL A 77 7.19 4.60 -5.78
CA VAL A 77 7.16 3.73 -4.60
C VAL A 77 5.76 3.39 -4.11
N ASP A 78 4.74 4.12 -4.55
CA ASP A 78 3.35 3.94 -4.13
C ASP A 78 2.33 4.24 -5.25
N ASP A 79 1.04 4.11 -4.93
CA ASP A 79 -0.04 4.27 -5.90
C ASP A 79 -0.14 5.69 -6.49
N VAL A 80 0.30 6.71 -5.74
CA VAL A 80 0.27 8.11 -6.20
C VAL A 80 1.35 8.34 -7.23
N THR A 81 2.57 7.86 -6.96
CA THR A 81 3.74 8.07 -7.80
C THR A 81 3.84 7.07 -8.97
N ALA A 82 3.15 5.92 -8.89
CA ALA A 82 3.23 4.89 -9.93
C ALA A 82 2.73 5.37 -11.30
N VAL A 83 1.65 6.17 -11.35
CA VAL A 83 1.12 6.71 -12.61
C VAL A 83 2.08 7.73 -13.21
N ALA A 84 2.66 8.61 -12.38
CA ALA A 84 3.68 9.55 -12.84
C ALA A 84 4.95 8.84 -13.31
N ALA A 85 5.38 7.78 -12.60
CA ALA A 85 6.52 6.97 -13.02
C ALA A 85 6.31 6.33 -14.40
N ALA A 86 5.11 5.83 -14.68
CA ALA A 86 4.77 5.29 -15.99
C ALA A 86 4.85 6.36 -17.08
N ALA A 87 4.27 7.54 -16.87
CA ALA A 87 4.30 8.64 -17.83
C ALA A 87 5.72 9.17 -18.08
N VAL A 88 6.52 9.29 -17.03
CA VAL A 88 7.94 9.69 -17.13
C VAL A 88 8.74 8.66 -17.91
N ALA A 89 8.63 7.37 -17.56
CA ALA A 89 9.38 6.31 -18.21
C ALA A 89 9.01 6.19 -19.70
N GLU A 90 7.72 6.35 -20.06
CA GLU A 90 7.25 6.42 -21.44
C GLU A 90 7.93 7.58 -22.19
N ALA A 91 7.92 8.79 -21.59
CA ALA A 91 8.45 9.99 -22.21
C ALA A 91 9.98 9.96 -22.44
N VAL A 92 10.73 9.27 -21.56
CA VAL A 92 12.19 9.11 -21.70
C VAL A 92 12.60 7.80 -22.39
N GLY A 93 11.63 7.01 -22.88
CA GLY A 93 11.88 5.80 -23.68
C GLY A 93 12.39 4.60 -22.88
N LEU A 94 12.09 4.51 -21.59
CA LEU A 94 12.47 3.40 -20.73
C LEU A 94 11.39 2.30 -20.67
N PRO A 95 11.74 1.05 -20.31
CA PRO A 95 10.75 0.01 -20.07
C PRO A 95 9.77 0.41 -18.98
N HIS A 96 8.48 0.24 -19.25
CA HIS A 96 7.42 0.69 -18.34
C HIS A 96 6.10 -0.07 -18.57
N ASN A 97 5.18 0.09 -17.62
CA ASN A 97 3.77 -0.18 -17.83
C ASN A 97 3.11 1.04 -18.51
N SER A 98 2.11 0.83 -19.37
CA SER A 98 1.39 1.97 -19.94
C SER A 98 0.70 2.80 -18.84
N VAL A 99 0.58 4.11 -19.03
CA VAL A 99 -0.14 4.99 -18.11
C VAL A 99 -1.57 4.48 -17.89
N ALA A 100 -2.22 3.97 -18.94
CA ALA A 100 -3.57 3.41 -18.88
C ALA A 100 -3.63 2.18 -17.95
N SER A 101 -2.66 1.23 -18.04
CA SER A 101 -2.64 0.03 -17.21
C SER A 101 -2.41 0.35 -15.73
N VAL A 102 -1.50 1.29 -15.42
CA VAL A 102 -1.25 1.70 -14.02
C VAL A 102 -2.45 2.49 -13.45
N THR A 103 -3.09 3.32 -14.27
CA THR A 103 -4.32 4.03 -13.87
C THR A 103 -5.45 3.05 -13.58
N ALA A 104 -5.64 2.03 -14.42
CA ALA A 104 -6.63 0.99 -14.19
C ALA A 104 -6.36 0.16 -12.94
N ALA A 105 -5.08 -0.13 -12.63
CA ALA A 105 -4.68 -0.80 -11.40
C ALA A 105 -4.97 0.05 -10.15
N ARG A 106 -4.87 1.38 -10.25
CA ARG A 106 -5.15 2.30 -9.14
C ARG A 106 -6.65 2.58 -8.95
N ASN A 107 -7.42 2.62 -10.02
CA ASN A 107 -8.85 2.93 -9.96
C ASN A 107 -9.68 1.66 -9.78
N LYS A 108 -10.26 1.49 -8.59
CA LYS A 108 -11.00 0.27 -8.22
C LYS A 108 -12.18 -0.04 -9.17
N GLN A 109 -12.88 0.98 -9.68
CA GLN A 109 -13.96 0.77 -10.66
C GLN A 109 -13.41 0.24 -11.98
N GLN A 110 -12.42 0.90 -12.57
CA GLN A 110 -11.82 0.47 -13.84
C GLN A 110 -11.24 -0.93 -13.74
N MET A 111 -10.57 -1.23 -12.63
CA MET A 111 -10.08 -2.57 -12.33
C MET A 111 -11.22 -3.59 -12.37
N ARG A 112 -12.33 -3.34 -11.68
CA ARG A 112 -13.47 -4.25 -11.63
C ARG A 112 -14.09 -4.47 -13.02
N GLU A 113 -14.25 -3.40 -13.80
CA GLU A 113 -14.83 -3.46 -15.16
C GLU A 113 -13.95 -4.29 -16.10
N LEU A 114 -12.63 -4.05 -16.10
CA LEU A 114 -11.69 -4.81 -16.92
C LEU A 114 -11.64 -6.29 -16.53
N LEU A 115 -11.57 -6.60 -15.25
CA LEU A 115 -11.46 -7.97 -14.77
C LEU A 115 -12.74 -8.75 -14.99
N SER A 116 -13.91 -8.16 -14.69
CA SER A 116 -15.20 -8.81 -14.93
C SER A 116 -15.45 -9.06 -16.42
N GLY A 117 -15.05 -8.12 -17.28
CA GLY A 117 -15.13 -8.26 -18.74
C GLY A 117 -14.30 -9.43 -19.30
N GLN A 118 -13.30 -9.89 -18.56
CA GLN A 118 -12.45 -11.05 -18.90
C GLN A 118 -12.78 -12.31 -18.08
N GLY A 119 -13.88 -12.30 -17.33
CA GLY A 119 -14.32 -13.46 -16.53
C GLY A 119 -13.39 -13.78 -15.36
N ILE A 120 -12.62 -12.79 -14.85
CA ILE A 120 -11.83 -12.94 -13.64
C ILE A 120 -12.74 -12.63 -12.45
N PRO A 121 -12.78 -13.50 -11.41
CA PRO A 121 -13.67 -13.29 -10.27
C PRO A 121 -13.33 -12.01 -9.49
N VAL A 122 -14.28 -11.09 -9.46
CA VAL A 122 -14.25 -9.86 -8.67
C VAL A 122 -15.62 -9.68 -8.00
N PRO A 123 -15.72 -8.94 -6.88
CA PRO A 123 -17.00 -8.60 -6.29
C PRO A 123 -17.92 -7.91 -7.30
N ARG A 124 -19.21 -8.25 -7.31
CA ARG A 124 -20.18 -7.41 -8.04
C ARG A 124 -20.15 -6.02 -7.45
N HIS A 125 -20.19 -5.02 -8.29
CA HIS A 125 -19.95 -3.66 -7.86
C HIS A 125 -20.88 -2.65 -8.54
N ARG A 126 -21.05 -1.52 -7.88
CA ARG A 126 -21.72 -0.32 -8.42
C ARG A 126 -21.01 0.92 -7.88
N VAL A 127 -21.10 2.01 -8.61
CA VAL A 127 -20.58 3.33 -8.18
C VAL A 127 -21.74 4.28 -8.06
N PHE A 128 -21.71 5.09 -7.01
CA PHE A 128 -22.73 6.08 -6.74
C PHE A 128 -22.09 7.46 -6.52
N PRO A 129 -22.72 8.55 -7.02
CA PRO A 129 -22.22 9.89 -6.74
C PRO A 129 -22.26 10.17 -5.23
N LEU A 130 -21.18 10.73 -4.71
CA LEU A 130 -21.02 11.05 -3.29
C LEU A 130 -22.13 11.96 -2.75
N ASN A 131 -22.64 12.88 -3.56
CA ASN A 131 -23.69 13.83 -3.19
C ASN A 131 -25.12 13.31 -3.34
N SER A 132 -25.30 12.04 -3.72
CA SER A 132 -26.62 11.42 -3.83
C SER A 132 -27.18 11.05 -2.45
N ASP A 133 -28.51 11.02 -2.33
CA ASP A 133 -29.15 10.47 -1.14
C ASP A 133 -29.08 8.94 -1.18
N PRO A 134 -28.38 8.26 -0.24
CA PRO A 134 -28.24 6.82 -0.25
C PRO A 134 -29.57 6.06 -0.16
N ARG A 135 -30.66 6.68 0.30
CA ARG A 135 -31.99 6.08 0.34
C ARG A 135 -32.53 5.71 -1.05
N GLU A 136 -32.08 6.42 -2.09
CA GLU A 136 -32.55 6.19 -3.46
C GLU A 136 -32.08 4.85 -4.02
N PHE A 137 -30.96 4.32 -3.54
CA PHE A 137 -30.35 3.11 -4.05
C PHE A 137 -30.07 2.02 -3.00
N ALA A 138 -30.34 2.25 -1.73
CA ALA A 138 -30.14 1.27 -0.65
C ALA A 138 -30.80 -0.09 -0.96
N LYS A 139 -32.02 -0.07 -1.52
CA LYS A 139 -32.76 -1.28 -1.93
C LYS A 139 -32.18 -2.00 -3.15
N GLN A 140 -31.25 -1.38 -3.87
CA GLN A 140 -30.58 -1.98 -5.03
C GLN A 140 -29.25 -2.64 -4.66
N VAL A 141 -28.81 -2.47 -3.42
CA VAL A 141 -27.57 -3.04 -2.87
C VAL A 141 -27.86 -4.44 -2.33
N VAL A 142 -26.93 -5.35 -2.54
CA VAL A 142 -26.97 -6.69 -1.94
C VAL A 142 -26.19 -6.68 -0.64
N TYR A 143 -26.78 -7.15 0.45
CA TYR A 143 -26.16 -7.18 1.77
C TYR A 143 -25.70 -8.57 2.17
N PRO A 144 -24.55 -8.69 2.90
CA PRO A 144 -23.66 -7.60 3.30
C PRO A 144 -22.89 -7.01 2.12
N CYS A 145 -22.63 -5.70 2.15
CA CYS A 145 -21.82 -5.00 1.16
C CYS A 145 -20.61 -4.32 1.78
N VAL A 146 -19.67 -3.90 0.94
CA VAL A 146 -18.50 -3.08 1.30
C VAL A 146 -18.58 -1.76 0.57
N VAL A 147 -18.57 -0.68 1.33
CA VAL A 147 -18.58 0.70 0.82
C VAL A 147 -17.18 1.26 0.95
N LYS A 148 -16.62 1.81 -0.13
CA LYS A 148 -15.24 2.30 -0.13
C LYS A 148 -14.99 3.42 -1.14
N PRO A 149 -13.97 4.27 -0.92
CA PRO A 149 -13.46 5.22 -1.91
C PRO A 149 -12.89 4.49 -3.15
N LEU A 150 -12.89 5.17 -4.31
CA LEU A 150 -12.24 4.65 -5.51
C LEU A 150 -10.71 4.66 -5.45
N ILE A 151 -10.13 5.60 -4.71
CA ILE A 151 -8.71 6.01 -4.85
C ILE A 151 -7.87 5.96 -3.57
N LEU A 152 -8.43 5.56 -2.43
CA LEU A 152 -7.66 5.42 -1.19
C LEU A 152 -7.09 4.00 -1.04
N SER A 153 -6.02 3.88 -0.27
CA SER A 153 -5.30 2.65 0.07
C SER A 153 -5.27 2.42 1.60
N ALA A 154 -4.62 1.36 2.06
CA ALA A 154 -4.49 1.00 3.47
C ALA A 154 -5.84 0.94 4.22
N SER A 155 -6.85 0.39 3.59
CA SER A 155 -8.22 0.23 4.12
C SER A 155 -8.90 1.51 4.61
N CYS A 156 -8.35 2.69 4.28
CA CYS A 156 -8.96 3.97 4.64
C CYS A 156 -10.32 4.15 3.96
N GLY A 157 -11.36 4.34 4.75
CA GLY A 157 -12.73 4.50 4.28
C GLY A 157 -13.39 3.20 3.79
N VAL A 158 -12.78 2.02 4.02
CA VAL A 158 -13.37 0.73 3.65
C VAL A 158 -14.22 0.20 4.79
N ILE A 159 -15.55 0.14 4.60
CA ILE A 159 -16.49 -0.19 5.66
C ILE A 159 -17.54 -1.18 5.14
N ARG A 160 -17.79 -2.24 5.92
CA ARG A 160 -18.87 -3.19 5.65
C ARG A 160 -20.19 -2.67 6.23
N ALA A 161 -21.28 -2.86 5.48
CA ALA A 161 -22.64 -2.64 5.92
C ALA A 161 -23.46 -3.93 5.76
N ASN A 162 -24.26 -4.28 6.75
CA ASN A 162 -25.00 -5.54 6.78
C ASN A 162 -26.46 -5.39 6.37
N ASP A 163 -26.99 -4.18 6.36
CA ASP A 163 -28.36 -3.84 5.99
C ASP A 163 -28.48 -2.40 5.44
N GLU A 164 -29.71 -1.99 5.11
CA GLU A 164 -30.00 -0.67 4.52
C GLU A 164 -29.67 0.48 5.50
N GLU A 165 -29.90 0.31 6.81
CA GLU A 165 -29.66 1.36 7.79
C GLU A 165 -28.16 1.61 7.99
N GLU A 166 -27.40 0.53 8.19
CA GLU A 166 -25.94 0.61 8.26
C GLU A 166 -25.36 1.19 6.95
N PHE A 167 -25.84 0.76 5.80
CA PHE A 167 -25.38 1.26 4.50
C PHE A 167 -25.54 2.78 4.38
N MET A 168 -26.70 3.32 4.73
CA MET A 168 -26.95 4.76 4.68
C MET A 168 -26.00 5.55 5.59
N GLY A 169 -25.72 5.01 6.80
CA GLY A 169 -24.75 5.58 7.74
C GLY A 169 -23.33 5.55 7.20
N VAL A 170 -22.91 4.39 6.71
CA VAL A 170 -21.59 4.15 6.15
C VAL A 170 -21.35 5.01 4.89
N PHE A 171 -22.30 5.10 3.99
CA PHE A 171 -22.18 5.91 2.78
C PHE A 171 -21.91 7.39 3.11
N ARG A 172 -22.67 7.96 4.05
CA ARG A 172 -22.46 9.34 4.52
C ARG A 172 -21.10 9.51 5.20
N ARG A 173 -20.67 8.50 5.97
CA ARG A 173 -19.37 8.51 6.68
C ARG A 173 -18.20 8.54 5.69
N VAL A 174 -18.21 7.70 4.65
CA VAL A 174 -17.20 7.71 3.59
C VAL A 174 -17.21 9.03 2.82
N GLY A 175 -18.41 9.58 2.54
CA GLY A 175 -18.55 10.89 1.90
C GLY A 175 -17.96 12.02 2.75
N ALA A 176 -18.20 12.02 4.05
CA ALA A 176 -17.63 13.00 4.97
C ALA A 176 -16.09 12.87 5.05
N LEU A 177 -15.56 11.64 5.09
CA LEU A 177 -14.11 11.38 5.06
C LEU A 177 -13.45 11.99 3.83
N LEU A 178 -13.96 11.71 2.63
CA LEU A 178 -13.41 12.24 1.36
C LEU A 178 -13.45 13.78 1.32
N THR A 179 -14.50 14.37 1.88
CA THR A 179 -14.65 15.83 1.98
C THR A 179 -13.64 16.43 2.96
N ASN A 180 -13.51 15.83 4.15
CA ASN A 180 -12.60 16.30 5.20
C ASN A 180 -11.12 16.20 4.79
N LEU A 181 -10.76 15.18 4.00
CA LEU A 181 -9.44 15.05 3.39
C LEU A 181 -9.19 16.05 2.24
N GLY A 182 -10.20 16.84 1.87
CA GLY A 182 -10.11 17.82 0.76
C GLY A 182 -9.95 17.17 -0.62
N LEU A 183 -10.23 15.87 -0.76
CA LEU A 183 -10.04 15.11 -1.99
C LEU A 183 -11.12 15.46 -3.04
N VAL A 184 -12.36 15.70 -2.61
CA VAL A 184 -13.49 16.00 -3.50
C VAL A 184 -13.25 17.23 -4.38
N ALA A 185 -12.46 18.19 -3.89
CA ALA A 185 -12.10 19.41 -4.62
C ALA A 185 -10.91 19.19 -5.59
N ARG A 186 -10.10 18.14 -5.37
CA ARG A 186 -8.81 17.95 -6.06
C ARG A 186 -8.79 16.77 -7.04
N ASP A 187 -9.69 15.80 -6.84
CA ASP A 187 -9.74 14.58 -7.65
C ASP A 187 -11.20 14.23 -7.97
N GLU A 188 -11.51 14.15 -9.26
CA GLU A 188 -12.87 13.82 -9.72
C GLU A 188 -13.31 12.43 -9.25
N GLN A 189 -12.39 11.48 -9.12
CA GLN A 189 -12.67 10.14 -8.65
C GLN A 189 -13.15 10.11 -7.19
N ALA A 190 -12.75 11.08 -6.37
CA ALA A 190 -13.22 11.24 -5.00
C ALA A 190 -14.69 11.68 -4.88
N ARG A 191 -15.34 12.02 -6.01
CA ARG A 191 -16.78 12.33 -6.05
C ARG A 191 -17.66 11.08 -6.19
N TRP A 192 -17.06 9.91 -6.19
CA TRP A 192 -17.75 8.64 -6.37
C TRP A 192 -17.41 7.67 -5.25
N ILE A 193 -18.39 6.89 -4.84
CA ILE A 193 -18.27 5.83 -3.84
C ILE A 193 -18.54 4.50 -4.51
N LEU A 194 -17.64 3.54 -4.33
CA LEU A 194 -17.77 2.16 -4.79
C LEU A 194 -18.50 1.36 -3.72
N VAL A 195 -19.50 0.59 -4.15
CA VAL A 195 -20.22 -0.37 -3.32
C VAL A 195 -20.07 -1.74 -3.94
N GLU A 196 -19.59 -2.71 -3.18
CA GLU A 196 -19.32 -4.08 -3.62
C GLU A 196 -20.04 -5.10 -2.76
N ASP A 197 -20.40 -6.24 -3.34
CA ASP A 197 -20.80 -7.39 -2.54
C ASP A 197 -19.64 -7.80 -1.62
N PHE A 198 -19.95 -8.13 -0.36
CA PHE A 198 -18.93 -8.68 0.53
C PHE A 198 -18.55 -10.10 0.10
N VAL A 199 -17.28 -10.33 -0.20
CA VAL A 199 -16.75 -11.66 -0.51
C VAL A 199 -16.26 -12.31 0.79
N PRO A 200 -16.92 -13.39 1.28
CA PRO A 200 -16.43 -14.11 2.45
C PRO A 200 -15.18 -14.94 2.11
N GLY A 201 -14.42 -15.33 3.13
CA GLY A 201 -13.25 -16.19 2.97
C GLY A 201 -12.02 -15.64 3.68
N ILE A 202 -10.91 -16.34 3.53
CA ILE A 202 -9.62 -15.88 4.03
C ILE A 202 -9.01 -14.89 3.04
N GLU A 203 -8.29 -13.93 3.55
CA GLU A 203 -7.59 -12.95 2.72
C GLU A 203 -6.09 -13.22 2.74
N VAL A 204 -5.47 -13.08 1.59
CA VAL A 204 -4.02 -13.25 1.39
C VAL A 204 -3.49 -12.15 0.50
N ALA A 205 -2.20 -11.90 0.60
CA ALA A 205 -1.50 -11.00 -0.32
C ALA A 205 -0.43 -11.77 -1.11
N LEU A 206 -0.25 -11.38 -2.37
CA LEU A 206 0.83 -11.89 -3.23
C LEU A 206 1.73 -10.73 -3.61
N GLU A 207 3.02 -10.93 -3.45
CA GLU A 207 4.06 -10.07 -4.02
C GLU A 207 4.69 -10.77 -5.21
N GLY A 208 4.87 -10.04 -6.30
CA GLY A 208 5.44 -10.59 -7.54
C GLY A 208 6.20 -9.55 -8.35
N LEU A 209 6.94 -10.04 -9.33
CA LEU A 209 7.70 -9.22 -10.27
C LEU A 209 7.31 -9.58 -11.70
N LEU A 210 6.88 -8.60 -12.47
CA LEU A 210 6.56 -8.76 -13.89
C LEU A 210 7.77 -8.44 -14.76
N THR A 211 8.07 -9.32 -15.69
CA THR A 211 9.07 -9.11 -16.73
C THR A 211 8.45 -9.45 -18.08
N GLN A 212 8.26 -8.44 -18.93
CA GLN A 212 7.63 -8.58 -20.24
C GLN A 212 6.24 -9.26 -20.20
N GLY A 213 5.53 -9.11 -19.09
CA GLY A 213 4.20 -9.68 -18.86
C GLY A 213 4.19 -11.06 -18.19
N ALA A 214 5.33 -11.70 -17.99
CA ALA A 214 5.43 -12.93 -17.21
C ALA A 214 5.55 -12.60 -15.72
N LEU A 215 4.70 -13.19 -14.90
CA LEU A 215 4.70 -13.01 -13.44
C LEU A 215 5.67 -14.01 -12.79
N GLN A 216 6.64 -13.50 -12.05
CA GLN A 216 7.43 -14.27 -11.10
C GLN A 216 6.90 -14.03 -9.70
N PRO A 217 6.22 -15.00 -9.06
CA PRO A 217 5.78 -14.86 -7.68
C PRO A 217 7.00 -14.83 -6.75
N LEU A 218 7.00 -13.90 -5.81
CA LEU A 218 8.06 -13.73 -4.82
C LEU A 218 7.64 -14.27 -3.45
N ALA A 219 6.41 -13.98 -3.04
CA ALA A 219 5.83 -14.47 -1.80
C ALA A 219 4.30 -14.46 -1.82
N ILE A 220 3.70 -15.35 -1.04
CA ILE A 220 2.30 -15.24 -0.60
C ILE A 220 2.34 -15.04 0.92
N PHE A 221 1.58 -14.05 1.38
CA PHE A 221 1.41 -13.73 2.78
C PHE A 221 0.02 -14.15 3.26
N ASP A 222 -0.03 -14.85 4.37
CA ASP A 222 -1.27 -15.02 5.11
C ASP A 222 -1.60 -13.74 5.87
N LYS A 223 -2.88 -13.37 5.88
CA LYS A 223 -3.47 -12.37 6.77
C LYS A 223 -4.31 -13.13 7.81
N PRO A 224 -3.75 -13.51 8.98
CA PRO A 224 -4.40 -14.45 9.90
C PRO A 224 -5.58 -13.85 10.64
N ASP A 225 -5.69 -12.53 10.75
CA ASP A 225 -6.85 -11.89 11.36
C ASP A 225 -8.02 -11.88 10.39
N PRO A 226 -9.25 -12.22 10.84
CA PRO A 226 -10.40 -12.25 9.97
C PRO A 226 -10.78 -10.83 9.55
N LEU A 227 -10.63 -10.53 8.26
CA LEU A 227 -11.03 -9.25 7.69
C LEU A 227 -12.52 -9.29 7.28
N ASN A 228 -13.39 -9.46 8.28
CA ASN A 228 -14.84 -9.60 8.07
C ASN A 228 -15.64 -8.31 8.34
N GLY A 229 -14.95 -7.22 8.67
CA GLY A 229 -15.58 -5.94 9.00
C GLY A 229 -15.95 -5.79 10.49
N PRO A 230 -16.58 -4.67 10.90
CA PRO A 230 -17.03 -3.59 10.01
C PRO A 230 -15.89 -2.85 9.29
N PHE A 231 -14.68 -2.77 9.87
CA PHE A 231 -13.48 -2.19 9.28
C PHE A 231 -12.52 -3.30 8.87
N PHE A 232 -11.69 -3.06 7.86
CA PHE A 232 -10.78 -4.06 7.30
C PHE A 232 -9.34 -3.70 7.64
N GLU A 233 -9.04 -3.55 8.93
CA GLU A 233 -7.72 -3.20 9.42
C GLU A 233 -6.73 -4.33 9.21
N GLU A 234 -5.73 -4.09 8.40
CA GLU A 234 -4.66 -5.03 8.12
C GLU A 234 -3.66 -4.98 9.27
N THR A 235 -3.53 -6.07 10.01
CA THR A 235 -2.69 -6.12 11.20
C THR A 235 -1.47 -7.00 11.00
N ILE A 236 -1.63 -8.26 10.61
CA ILE A 236 -0.54 -9.23 10.52
C ILE A 236 -0.39 -9.78 9.10
N TYR A 237 0.84 -9.80 8.61
CA TYR A 237 1.26 -10.50 7.41
C TYR A 237 2.34 -11.51 7.74
N VAL A 238 2.16 -12.78 7.38
CA VAL A 238 3.11 -13.86 7.65
C VAL A 238 3.40 -14.64 6.37
N THR A 239 4.65 -14.96 6.15
CA THR A 239 5.12 -15.72 4.99
C THR A 239 6.18 -16.74 5.44
N PRO A 240 6.28 -17.95 4.80
CA PRO A 240 5.47 -18.46 3.70
C PRO A 240 4.02 -18.73 4.09
N SER A 241 3.14 -18.74 3.10
CA SER A 241 1.73 -19.05 3.32
C SER A 241 1.53 -20.49 3.76
N ARG A 242 0.59 -20.71 4.69
CA ARG A 242 0.16 -22.04 5.19
C ARG A 242 -0.91 -22.70 4.31
N LEU A 243 -1.36 -22.02 3.25
CA LEU A 243 -2.34 -22.56 2.35
C LEU A 243 -1.81 -23.79 1.60
N PRO A 244 -2.68 -24.74 1.24
CA PRO A 244 -2.31 -25.87 0.37
C PRO A 244 -1.67 -25.39 -0.93
N SER A 245 -0.72 -26.15 -1.47
CA SER A 245 0.04 -25.76 -2.66
C SER A 245 -0.81 -25.51 -3.90
N ASP A 246 -1.89 -26.27 -4.08
CA ASP A 246 -2.86 -26.11 -5.14
C ASP A 246 -3.63 -24.77 -5.03
N VAL A 247 -3.98 -24.37 -3.81
CA VAL A 247 -4.60 -23.07 -3.55
C VAL A 247 -3.62 -21.94 -3.84
N GLN A 248 -2.34 -22.08 -3.42
CA GLN A 248 -1.30 -21.10 -3.74
C GLN A 248 -1.10 -20.96 -5.26
N GLN A 249 -1.08 -22.08 -6.00
CA GLN A 249 -1.00 -22.06 -7.46
C GLN A 249 -2.20 -21.36 -8.10
N ASN A 250 -3.41 -21.56 -7.57
CA ASN A 250 -4.61 -20.87 -8.06
C ASN A 250 -4.54 -19.36 -7.82
N ILE A 251 -3.97 -18.91 -6.68
CA ILE A 251 -3.73 -17.49 -6.39
C ILE A 251 -2.74 -16.91 -7.40
N ILE A 252 -1.62 -17.59 -7.66
CA ILE A 252 -0.61 -17.17 -8.62
C ILE A 252 -1.21 -17.06 -10.04
N ALA A 253 -1.93 -18.08 -10.48
CA ALA A 253 -2.60 -18.06 -11.79
C ALA A 253 -3.67 -16.96 -11.91
N CYS A 254 -4.39 -16.66 -10.82
CA CYS A 254 -5.33 -15.56 -10.76
C CYS A 254 -4.60 -14.22 -10.87
N ALA A 255 -3.49 -14.03 -10.14
CA ALA A 255 -2.68 -12.82 -10.18
C ALA A 255 -2.08 -12.57 -11.57
N GLU A 256 -1.58 -13.62 -12.24
CA GLU A 256 -1.03 -13.52 -13.59
C GLU A 256 -2.10 -13.09 -14.60
N ARG A 257 -3.27 -13.72 -14.57
CA ARG A 257 -4.41 -13.33 -15.41
C ARG A 257 -4.88 -11.90 -15.11
N THR A 258 -4.86 -11.49 -13.85
CA THR A 258 -5.22 -10.13 -13.42
C THR A 258 -4.24 -9.11 -13.97
N ALA A 259 -2.93 -9.34 -13.82
CA ALA A 259 -1.91 -8.46 -14.36
C ALA A 259 -2.03 -8.33 -15.90
N GLN A 260 -2.25 -9.45 -16.59
CA GLN A 260 -2.47 -9.48 -18.04
C GLN A 260 -3.73 -8.69 -18.44
N ALA A 261 -4.84 -8.87 -17.75
CA ALA A 261 -6.10 -8.17 -18.01
C ALA A 261 -6.00 -6.66 -17.83
N LEU A 262 -5.19 -6.22 -16.85
CA LEU A 262 -4.88 -4.81 -16.61
C LEU A 262 -3.83 -4.25 -17.59
N GLY A 263 -3.17 -5.11 -18.36
CA GLY A 263 -2.09 -4.71 -19.27
C GLY A 263 -0.76 -4.40 -18.57
N LEU A 264 -0.57 -4.89 -17.35
CA LEU A 264 0.69 -4.73 -16.62
C LEU A 264 1.75 -5.71 -17.14
N ARG A 265 2.97 -5.25 -17.36
CA ARG A 265 4.03 -6.02 -17.98
C ARG A 265 5.38 -5.94 -17.29
N GLU A 266 5.64 -4.89 -16.50
CA GLU A 266 6.96 -4.58 -15.96
C GLU A 266 6.88 -4.19 -14.50
N GLY A 267 7.89 -4.60 -13.73
CA GLY A 267 8.10 -4.18 -12.36
C GLY A 267 7.29 -4.92 -11.30
N PRO A 268 7.33 -4.46 -10.05
CA PRO A 268 6.67 -5.12 -8.94
C PRO A 268 5.16 -5.00 -9.03
N VAL A 269 4.47 -6.05 -8.56
CA VAL A 269 3.02 -6.07 -8.38
C VAL A 269 2.69 -6.62 -7.00
N HIS A 270 1.73 -5.98 -6.36
CA HIS A 270 1.15 -6.40 -5.09
C HIS A 270 -0.33 -6.69 -5.28
N GLY A 271 -0.75 -7.92 -5.01
CA GLY A 271 -2.14 -8.34 -5.18
C GLY A 271 -2.76 -8.81 -3.87
N GLU A 272 -4.04 -8.46 -3.66
CA GLU A 272 -4.85 -8.92 -2.54
C GLU A 272 -6.00 -9.78 -3.05
N PHE A 273 -6.17 -10.94 -2.41
CA PHE A 273 -7.12 -11.94 -2.86
C PHE A 273 -7.91 -12.51 -1.69
N ARG A 274 -9.19 -12.79 -1.92
CA ARG A 274 -9.98 -13.62 -1.02
C ARG A 274 -10.18 -15.01 -1.60
N VAL A 275 -10.00 -16.00 -0.74
CA VAL A 275 -10.12 -17.41 -1.10
C VAL A 275 -11.27 -18.04 -0.31
N ASN A 276 -12.19 -18.69 -1.02
CA ASN A 276 -13.31 -19.43 -0.44
C ASN A 276 -13.64 -20.67 -1.28
N ALA A 277 -14.73 -21.36 -0.97
CA ALA A 277 -15.14 -22.57 -1.69
C ALA A 277 -15.49 -22.33 -3.19
N GLN A 278 -15.72 -21.07 -3.60
CA GLN A 278 -16.00 -20.71 -4.99
C GLN A 278 -14.72 -20.40 -5.78
N GLY A 279 -13.57 -20.30 -5.10
CA GLY A 279 -12.28 -20.04 -5.72
C GLY A 279 -11.58 -18.78 -5.20
N VAL A 280 -10.73 -18.19 -6.05
CA VAL A 280 -9.91 -17.00 -5.75
C VAL A 280 -10.60 -15.78 -6.33
N TRP A 281 -10.79 -14.77 -5.50
CA TRP A 281 -11.42 -13.49 -5.84
C TRP A 281 -10.40 -12.36 -5.75
N VAL A 282 -10.30 -11.54 -6.77
CA VAL A 282 -9.40 -10.37 -6.75
C VAL A 282 -10.03 -9.24 -5.94
N ILE A 283 -9.33 -8.78 -4.90
CA ILE A 283 -9.69 -7.59 -4.14
C ILE A 283 -8.96 -6.37 -4.69
N GLU A 284 -7.67 -6.49 -4.94
CA GLU A 284 -6.85 -5.43 -5.53
C GLU A 284 -5.61 -6.01 -6.21
N LEU A 285 -5.08 -5.33 -7.24
CA LEU A 285 -3.74 -5.56 -7.78
C LEU A 285 -3.11 -4.20 -8.09
N ALA A 286 -2.08 -3.83 -7.37
CA ALA A 286 -1.35 -2.58 -7.51
C ALA A 286 -0.07 -2.77 -8.33
N ALA A 287 0.26 -1.79 -9.19
CA ALA A 287 1.49 -1.76 -9.98
C ALA A 287 2.67 -1.18 -9.19
N ARG A 288 2.87 -1.69 -7.99
CA ARG A 288 3.92 -1.33 -7.04
C ARG A 288 4.17 -2.47 -6.07
N SER A 289 5.25 -2.41 -5.31
CA SER A 289 5.53 -3.40 -4.26
C SER A 289 4.69 -3.19 -3.00
N ILE A 290 4.61 -4.25 -2.19
CA ILE A 290 3.88 -4.29 -0.91
C ILE A 290 4.32 -3.19 0.05
N GLY A 291 3.35 -2.64 0.81
CA GLY A 291 3.55 -1.67 1.89
C GLY A 291 3.76 -2.31 3.27
N GLY A 292 3.54 -1.53 4.34
CA GLY A 292 3.47 -2.01 5.71
C GLY A 292 4.77 -2.64 6.24
N HIS A 293 5.94 -2.25 5.72
CA HIS A 293 7.23 -2.91 5.98
C HIS A 293 7.29 -4.41 5.66
N CYS A 294 6.32 -4.94 4.92
CA CYS A 294 6.30 -6.35 4.53
C CYS A 294 7.51 -6.73 3.66
N SER A 295 8.08 -5.80 2.89
CA SER A 295 9.31 -6.02 2.13
C SER A 295 10.48 -6.50 3.01
N ARG A 296 10.54 -6.08 4.27
CA ARG A 296 11.57 -6.45 5.24
C ARG A 296 11.48 -7.91 5.72
N THR A 297 10.39 -8.59 5.38
CA THR A 297 10.23 -10.03 5.62
C THR A 297 10.73 -10.88 4.44
N LEU A 298 11.13 -10.24 3.33
CA LEU A 298 11.53 -10.90 2.11
C LEU A 298 13.05 -10.78 1.94
N ASP A 299 13.76 -11.80 2.40
CA ASP A 299 15.19 -11.97 2.12
C ASP A 299 15.37 -13.04 1.04
N PHE A 300 16.06 -12.67 -0.03
CA PHE A 300 16.45 -13.58 -1.09
C PHE A 300 17.87 -14.11 -0.84
N ALA A 301 18.22 -15.19 -1.53
CA ALA A 301 19.58 -15.75 -1.44
C ALA A 301 20.63 -14.65 -1.67
N SER A 302 21.70 -14.65 -0.88
CA SER A 302 22.73 -13.61 -0.79
C SER A 302 22.36 -12.36 0.04
N GLY A 303 21.22 -12.32 0.74
CA GLY A 303 20.81 -11.17 1.56
C GLY A 303 20.26 -9.98 0.74
N MET A 304 19.86 -10.23 -0.51
CA MET A 304 19.26 -9.21 -1.36
C MET A 304 17.86 -8.84 -0.85
N SER A 305 17.59 -7.55 -0.67
CA SER A 305 16.27 -7.04 -0.29
C SER A 305 15.31 -6.99 -1.49
N LEU A 306 14.01 -6.81 -1.21
CA LEU A 306 13.02 -6.60 -2.27
C LEU A 306 13.32 -5.32 -3.07
N GLU A 307 13.74 -4.27 -2.40
CA GLU A 307 14.08 -2.99 -3.02
C GLU A 307 15.29 -3.15 -3.96
N GLU A 308 16.32 -3.88 -3.55
CA GLU A 308 17.47 -4.19 -4.41
C GLU A 308 17.05 -5.01 -5.63
N LEU A 309 16.18 -6.01 -5.43
CA LEU A 309 15.64 -6.80 -6.54
C LEU A 309 14.89 -5.91 -7.56
N ILE A 310 14.04 -5.01 -7.08
CA ILE A 310 13.29 -4.07 -7.92
C ILE A 310 14.24 -3.15 -8.68
N LEU A 311 15.27 -2.63 -8.04
CA LEU A 311 16.29 -1.78 -8.66
C LEU A 311 17.05 -2.52 -9.75
N ARG A 312 17.54 -3.74 -9.46
CA ARG A 312 18.24 -4.56 -10.45
C ARG A 312 17.36 -4.86 -11.65
N HIS A 313 16.07 -5.17 -11.41
CA HIS A 313 15.11 -5.41 -12.47
C HIS A 313 14.90 -4.16 -13.34
N ALA A 314 14.63 -3.01 -12.73
CA ALA A 314 14.36 -1.76 -13.46
C ALA A 314 15.59 -1.31 -14.30
N LEU A 315 16.79 -1.50 -13.76
CA LEU A 315 18.06 -1.15 -14.42
C LEU A 315 18.61 -2.27 -15.35
N ARG A 316 17.87 -3.38 -15.53
CA ARG A 316 18.31 -4.54 -16.31
C ARG A 316 19.66 -5.10 -15.86
N MET A 317 19.98 -4.98 -14.57
CA MET A 317 21.17 -5.55 -13.96
C MET A 317 21.00 -7.06 -13.75
N PRO A 318 22.10 -7.83 -13.64
CA PRO A 318 22.04 -9.24 -13.33
C PRO A 318 21.31 -9.49 -12.00
N ILE A 319 20.31 -10.36 -12.01
CA ILE A 319 19.58 -10.81 -10.82
C ILE A 319 20.04 -12.25 -10.51
N PRO A 320 20.61 -12.50 -9.30
CA PRO A 320 20.93 -13.85 -8.87
C PRO A 320 19.67 -14.75 -8.83
N PRO A 321 19.82 -16.08 -8.84
CA PRO A 321 18.67 -16.96 -8.67
C PRO A 321 17.86 -16.59 -7.43
N LEU A 322 16.55 -16.37 -7.59
CA LEU A 322 15.65 -15.95 -6.53
C LEU A 322 15.24 -17.16 -5.69
N THR A 323 16.18 -17.72 -4.93
CA THR A 323 15.84 -18.64 -3.84
C THR A 323 15.53 -17.83 -2.61
N ARG A 324 14.30 -17.93 -2.13
CA ARG A 324 13.91 -17.32 -0.87
C ARG A 324 14.57 -18.10 0.28
N GLN A 325 14.97 -17.43 1.35
CA GLN A 325 15.37 -18.09 2.59
C GLN A 325 14.17 -18.90 3.14
N GLU A 326 14.44 -20.11 3.61
CA GLU A 326 13.39 -21.02 4.16
C GLU A 326 12.77 -20.51 5.46
N GLN A 327 13.36 -19.49 6.08
CA GLN A 327 12.90 -18.94 7.34
C GLN A 327 11.55 -18.24 7.18
N ALA A 328 10.61 -18.54 8.08
CA ALA A 328 9.37 -17.81 8.19
C ALA A 328 9.60 -16.41 8.78
N ALA A 329 8.88 -15.44 8.26
CA ALA A 329 8.94 -14.06 8.71
C ALA A 329 7.55 -13.42 8.68
N GLY A 330 7.36 -12.39 9.48
CA GLY A 330 6.10 -11.65 9.49
C GLY A 330 6.26 -10.25 10.06
N VAL A 331 5.30 -9.42 9.73
CA VAL A 331 5.16 -8.07 10.25
C VAL A 331 3.78 -7.90 10.86
N MET A 332 3.71 -7.18 11.96
CA MET A 332 2.47 -6.64 12.49
C MET A 332 2.51 -5.12 12.35
N MET A 333 1.55 -4.60 11.65
CA MET A 333 1.22 -3.17 11.63
C MET A 333 0.42 -2.90 12.90
N LEU A 334 0.99 -2.12 13.83
CA LEU A 334 0.38 -1.86 15.13
C LEU A 334 -0.85 -0.95 14.97
N PRO A 335 -2.05 -1.43 15.31
CA PRO A 335 -3.27 -0.65 15.16
C PRO A 335 -3.31 0.52 16.15
N ILE A 336 -4.01 1.59 15.78
CA ILE A 336 -4.35 2.69 16.67
C ILE A 336 -5.64 2.31 17.40
N PRO A 337 -5.63 2.08 18.73
CA PRO A 337 -6.77 1.49 19.41
C PRO A 337 -7.98 2.43 19.54
N TYR A 338 -7.76 3.74 19.68
CA TYR A 338 -8.79 4.78 19.74
C TYR A 338 -8.21 6.16 19.46
N ALA A 339 -9.07 7.11 19.11
CA ALA A 339 -8.68 8.47 18.79
C ALA A 339 -8.23 9.25 20.04
N GLY A 340 -7.26 10.13 19.87
CA GLY A 340 -6.75 11.02 20.90
C GLY A 340 -5.30 11.40 20.69
N ARG A 341 -4.67 12.00 21.71
CA ARG A 341 -3.27 12.42 21.65
C ARG A 341 -2.38 11.39 22.30
N LEU A 342 -1.39 10.87 21.56
CA LEU A 342 -0.42 9.92 22.09
C LEU A 342 0.39 10.56 23.23
N SER A 343 0.41 9.90 24.39
CA SER A 343 1.29 10.28 25.49
C SER A 343 2.57 9.47 25.48
N GLU A 344 2.46 8.16 25.44
CA GLU A 344 3.60 7.23 25.38
C GLU A 344 3.17 5.82 24.94
N VAL A 345 4.12 5.00 24.53
CA VAL A 345 3.96 3.56 24.32
C VAL A 345 4.88 2.83 25.28
N ARG A 346 4.30 2.15 26.27
CA ARG A 346 5.02 1.37 27.30
C ARG A 346 5.19 -0.10 26.87
N GLY A 347 6.11 -0.81 27.52
CA GLY A 347 6.31 -2.25 27.31
C GLY A 347 7.15 -2.60 26.09
N GLN A 348 7.84 -1.63 25.49
CA GLN A 348 8.65 -1.85 24.27
C GLN A 348 9.80 -2.82 24.52
N ALA A 349 10.51 -2.70 25.66
CA ALA A 349 11.61 -3.60 26.02
C ALA A 349 11.10 -5.05 26.22
N GLU A 350 9.96 -5.21 26.88
CA GLU A 350 9.31 -6.50 27.11
C GLU A 350 8.80 -7.11 25.80
N ALA A 351 8.29 -6.30 24.87
CA ALA A 351 7.89 -6.74 23.54
C ALA A 351 9.10 -7.23 22.73
N MET A 352 10.20 -6.47 22.73
CA MET A 352 11.46 -6.87 22.08
C MET A 352 12.10 -8.11 22.70
N ALA A 353 11.85 -8.42 23.97
CA ALA A 353 12.35 -9.61 24.62
C ALA A 353 11.56 -10.91 24.26
N VAL A 354 10.48 -10.81 23.50
CA VAL A 354 9.73 -11.98 23.04
C VAL A 354 10.56 -12.76 22.02
N PRO A 355 10.77 -14.08 22.20
CA PRO A 355 11.52 -14.89 21.25
C PRO A 355 10.96 -14.78 19.82
N GLY A 356 11.86 -14.58 18.87
CA GLY A 356 11.51 -14.43 17.46
C GLY A 356 11.21 -13.00 17.02
N VAL A 357 10.98 -12.06 17.93
CA VAL A 357 10.87 -10.64 17.58
C VAL A 357 12.26 -10.10 17.24
N VAL A 358 12.36 -9.44 16.08
CA VAL A 358 13.65 -8.92 15.57
C VAL A 358 13.66 -7.40 15.55
N GLU A 359 12.50 -6.75 15.52
CA GLU A 359 12.40 -5.29 15.51
C GLU A 359 11.03 -4.82 16.01
N LEU A 360 11.05 -3.68 16.68
CA LEU A 360 9.89 -2.86 17.03
C LEU A 360 10.18 -1.41 16.69
N THR A 361 9.38 -0.82 15.83
CA THR A 361 9.46 0.60 15.50
C THR A 361 8.13 1.27 15.81
N ILE A 362 8.12 2.25 16.70
CA ILE A 362 6.97 3.12 16.93
C ILE A 362 7.17 4.38 16.07
N THR A 363 6.27 4.57 15.09
CA THR A 363 6.35 5.70 14.14
C THR A 363 5.56 6.92 14.60
N ALA A 364 4.65 6.74 15.56
CA ALA A 364 3.92 7.83 16.17
C ALA A 364 4.73 8.41 17.33
N GLU A 365 4.81 9.74 17.41
CA GLU A 365 5.55 10.44 18.46
C GLU A 365 4.62 10.92 19.59
N PRO A 366 5.11 11.04 20.84
CA PRO A 366 4.37 11.69 21.91
C PRO A 366 3.89 13.09 21.49
N GLY A 367 2.60 13.34 21.67
CA GLY A 367 1.94 14.57 21.20
C GLY A 367 1.21 14.46 19.86
N ASP A 368 1.42 13.40 19.10
CA ASP A 368 0.69 13.15 17.86
C ASP A 368 -0.79 12.93 18.10
N GLU A 369 -1.61 13.45 17.19
CA GLU A 369 -3.03 13.10 17.11
C GLU A 369 -3.16 11.74 16.42
N LEU A 370 -3.74 10.79 17.12
CA LEU A 370 -4.01 9.45 16.63
C LEU A 370 -5.45 9.32 16.17
N VAL A 371 -5.63 8.80 14.96
CA VAL A 371 -6.94 8.55 14.36
C VAL A 371 -6.98 7.09 13.90
N PRO A 372 -7.84 6.24 14.49
CA PRO A 372 -7.97 4.85 14.05
C PRO A 372 -8.68 4.74 12.70
N LEU A 373 -8.62 3.56 12.08
CA LEU A 373 -9.46 3.23 10.93
C LEU A 373 -10.96 3.32 11.32
N PRO A 374 -11.82 3.68 10.39
CA PRO A 374 -11.59 3.85 8.95
C PRO A 374 -11.13 5.25 8.52
N GLU A 375 -11.03 6.23 9.43
CA GLU A 375 -10.60 7.60 9.11
C GLU A 375 -9.08 7.77 9.11
N GLY A 376 -8.36 6.93 9.88
CA GLY A 376 -6.91 6.96 9.97
C GLY A 376 -6.24 6.53 8.67
N THR A 377 -5.03 7.06 8.45
CA THR A 377 -4.20 6.76 7.26
C THR A 377 -2.84 6.20 7.62
N ARG A 378 -2.57 5.96 8.92
CA ARG A 378 -1.29 5.47 9.42
C ARG A 378 -1.48 4.46 10.54
N TYR A 379 -0.44 3.68 10.77
CA TYR A 379 -0.31 2.78 11.91
C TYR A 379 0.46 3.44 13.05
N LEU A 380 0.34 2.91 14.26
CA LEU A 380 1.12 3.35 15.42
C LEU A 380 2.61 3.03 15.26
N GLY A 381 2.91 1.93 14.56
CA GLY A 381 4.25 1.42 14.36
C GLY A 381 4.23 0.02 13.75
N PHE A 382 5.37 -0.67 13.83
CA PHE A 382 5.57 -1.98 13.21
C PHE A 382 6.36 -2.91 14.14
N LEU A 383 5.95 -4.19 14.16
CA LEU A 383 6.67 -5.28 14.79
C LEU A 383 7.10 -6.27 13.71
N LEU A 384 8.37 -6.68 13.71
CA LEU A 384 8.87 -7.73 12.84
C LEU A 384 9.28 -8.94 13.66
N ALA A 385 8.95 -10.14 13.18
CA ALA A 385 9.37 -11.38 13.78
C ALA A 385 9.85 -12.38 12.72
N ARG A 386 10.74 -13.28 13.14
CA ARG A 386 11.28 -14.39 12.34
C ARG A 386 11.19 -15.68 13.15
N GLY A 387 11.08 -16.81 12.46
CA GLY A 387 10.99 -18.12 13.09
C GLY A 387 11.21 -19.24 12.09
N THR A 388 11.12 -20.48 12.54
CA THR A 388 11.23 -21.65 11.66
C THR A 388 9.90 -21.94 10.96
N ARG A 389 8.78 -21.57 11.56
CA ARG A 389 7.42 -21.81 11.02
C ARG A 389 6.54 -20.56 11.14
N PRO A 390 5.60 -20.37 10.22
CA PRO A 390 4.66 -19.23 10.23
C PRO A 390 3.87 -19.10 11.53
N GLU A 391 3.48 -20.22 12.16
CA GLU A 391 2.72 -20.21 13.42
C GLU A 391 3.54 -19.67 14.60
N GLU A 392 4.85 -19.89 14.59
CA GLU A 392 5.77 -19.35 15.61
C GLU A 392 5.88 -17.83 15.44
N VAL A 393 6.03 -17.38 14.20
CA VAL A 393 6.10 -15.96 13.87
C VAL A 393 4.82 -15.23 14.28
N GLU A 394 3.65 -15.74 13.90
CA GLU A 394 2.38 -15.17 14.30
C GLU A 394 2.22 -15.09 15.82
N ARG A 395 2.59 -16.16 16.54
CA ARG A 395 2.56 -16.17 18.00
C ARG A 395 3.48 -15.11 18.60
N SER A 396 4.72 -15.00 18.11
CA SER A 396 5.69 -14.00 18.58
C SER A 396 5.17 -12.57 18.39
N LEU A 397 4.59 -12.25 17.22
CA LEU A 397 3.98 -10.95 16.95
C LEU A 397 2.83 -10.64 17.93
N ARG A 398 1.91 -11.60 18.13
CA ARG A 398 0.78 -11.44 19.06
C ARG A 398 1.25 -11.33 20.52
N ASP A 399 2.24 -12.11 20.91
CA ASP A 399 2.80 -12.07 22.28
C ASP A 399 3.51 -10.74 22.56
N ALA A 400 4.26 -10.23 21.59
CA ALA A 400 4.90 -8.93 21.70
C ALA A 400 3.88 -7.79 21.75
N HIS A 401 2.88 -7.81 20.87
CA HIS A 401 1.81 -6.80 20.88
C HIS A 401 1.08 -6.73 22.21
N ARG A 402 0.77 -7.89 22.85
CA ARG A 402 0.12 -7.92 24.17
C ARG A 402 0.93 -7.29 25.30
N ARG A 403 2.24 -7.09 25.11
CA ARG A 403 3.11 -6.42 26.09
C ARG A 403 3.12 -4.91 25.94
N LEU A 404 2.65 -4.40 24.81
CA LEU A 404 2.57 -2.97 24.56
C LEU A 404 1.33 -2.38 25.23
N THR A 405 1.51 -1.20 25.82
CA THR A 405 0.42 -0.39 26.34
C THR A 405 0.50 1.00 25.73
N VAL A 406 -0.50 1.36 24.92
CA VAL A 406 -0.61 2.67 24.28
C VAL A 406 -1.35 3.61 25.21
N VAL A 407 -0.69 4.65 25.69
CA VAL A 407 -1.29 5.66 26.57
C VAL A 407 -1.72 6.86 25.73
N ILE A 408 -3.02 7.04 25.60
CA ILE A 408 -3.64 8.11 24.82
C ILE A 408 -4.46 8.98 25.75
N SER A 409 -4.23 10.27 25.74
CA SER A 409 -5.08 11.25 26.43
C SER A 409 -6.26 11.67 25.54
N ALA A 410 -7.40 11.97 26.13
CA ALA A 410 -8.53 12.49 25.37
C ALA A 410 -8.11 13.77 24.62
N ALA A 411 -8.53 13.89 23.36
CA ALA A 411 -8.34 15.11 22.62
C ALA A 411 -9.00 16.27 23.37
N THR A 412 -8.24 17.30 23.71
CA THR A 412 -8.82 18.51 24.29
C THR A 412 -9.75 19.12 23.24
N PRO A 413 -11.02 19.39 23.53
CA PRO A 413 -11.92 20.02 22.57
C PRO A 413 -11.26 21.33 22.10
N THR A 414 -10.90 21.42 20.83
CA THR A 414 -10.45 22.70 20.25
C THR A 414 -11.62 23.64 20.30
N SER A 415 -11.44 24.82 20.93
CA SER A 415 -12.41 25.92 20.89
C SER A 415 -12.77 26.21 19.42
N PRO A 416 -14.07 26.47 19.10
CA PRO A 416 -14.54 26.64 17.73
C PRO A 416 -13.98 27.86 16.98
N ASN A 417 -12.97 28.54 17.52
CA ASN A 417 -12.37 29.76 16.96
C ASN A 417 -10.90 29.64 16.51
N SER A 418 -10.31 28.47 16.47
CA SER A 418 -9.00 28.31 15.81
C SER A 418 -9.22 27.96 14.34
N SER A 419 -8.95 28.88 13.44
CA SER A 419 -8.76 28.60 12.00
C SER A 419 -7.83 27.39 11.87
N PRO A 420 -8.10 26.44 10.96
CA PRO A 420 -7.21 25.32 10.75
C PRO A 420 -5.85 25.88 10.32
N SER A 421 -4.88 25.83 11.22
CA SER A 421 -3.49 25.99 10.84
C SER A 421 -3.18 24.90 9.82
N ALA A 422 -2.62 25.30 8.69
CA ALA A 422 -2.09 24.36 7.71
C ALA A 422 -1.23 23.33 8.43
N PRO A 423 -1.27 22.03 8.03
CA PRO A 423 -0.47 21.01 8.67
C PRO A 423 0.98 21.46 8.63
N GLN A 424 1.54 21.76 9.80
CA GLN A 424 2.96 22.03 9.91
C GLN A 424 3.66 20.73 9.56
N SER A 425 4.31 20.73 8.40
CA SER A 425 5.20 19.69 7.96
C SER A 425 6.39 19.63 8.92
N ARG A 426 6.30 18.78 9.93
CA ARG A 426 7.49 18.40 10.69
C ARG A 426 8.28 17.39 9.87
N ALA A 427 9.59 17.63 9.81
CA ALA A 427 10.55 16.77 9.16
C ALA A 427 10.35 15.31 9.58
N MET A 428 10.39 14.42 8.60
CA MET A 428 10.51 13.00 8.84
C MET A 428 11.84 12.73 9.52
N SER A 429 11.84 11.97 10.61
CA SER A 429 13.01 11.20 10.99
C SER A 429 13.16 10.08 9.95
N PHE A 430 14.19 10.20 9.12
CA PHE A 430 14.62 9.18 8.20
C PHE A 430 15.32 8.04 8.95
#